data_721b72b7b5c5da09efe7977877c951ee
#
_entry.id   721b72b7b5c5da09efe7977877c951ee
#
_cell.length_a   1.000
_cell.length_b   1.000
_cell.length_c   1.000
_cell.angle_alpha   90.00
_cell.angle_beta   90.00
_cell.angle_gamma   90.00
#
_symmetry.space_group_name_H-M   'P 1'
#
loop_
_entity.id
_entity.type
_entity.pdbx_description
1 polymer ?
#
loop_
_entity_poly.entity_id
_entity_poly.type
_entity_poly.pdbx_seq_one_letter_code
_entity_poly.pdbx_strand_id
1 'polypeptide(L)'
;MEILKIQTGHIKSGDNLVNAILNNCDLKSGDILAISSKVIATAQGAAINLSSIEISDTAREYAKKYDRDPAYFQAILNETERLNGNIINDDKRAILTELKPDGLNEGTLMAASAGLDQSNIEDGYAVGWPIDTVSSASEIFSALKEYTPGGILITDSCLRPRRLGVTAQ
;
A
#
# COMPACT_ATOMS: atom_id res chain seq x y z
N MET A 1 18.00 -18.98 -7.64
CA MET A 1 17.48 -17.65 -7.26
C MET A 1 17.89 -17.42 -5.82
N GLU A 2 18.58 -16.35 -5.53
CA GLU A 2 18.94 -15.91 -4.20
C GLU A 2 18.04 -14.74 -3.80
N ILE A 3 17.61 -14.68 -2.57
CA ILE A 3 16.79 -13.56 -2.05
C ILE A 3 17.58 -12.90 -0.93
N LEU A 4 17.88 -11.61 -1.11
CA LEU A 4 18.61 -10.81 -0.14
C LEU A 4 17.63 -9.81 0.53
N LYS A 5 17.65 -9.76 1.85
CA LYS A 5 16.86 -8.82 2.63
C LYS A 5 17.59 -7.50 2.76
N ILE A 6 16.95 -6.40 2.37
CA ILE A 6 17.43 -5.03 2.58
C ILE A 6 16.82 -4.48 3.85
N GLN A 7 17.64 -4.01 4.79
CA GLN A 7 17.21 -3.40 6.06
C GLN A 7 17.46 -1.89 6.02
N THR A 8 16.45 -1.12 5.61
CA THR A 8 16.56 0.34 5.46
C THR A 8 16.36 1.12 6.76
N GLY A 9 16.02 0.46 7.87
CA GLY A 9 15.51 1.14 9.06
C GLY A 9 14.09 1.68 8.86
N HIS A 10 13.67 2.61 9.72
CA HIS A 10 12.36 3.26 9.59
C HIS A 10 12.39 4.30 8.48
N ILE A 11 11.50 4.14 7.50
CA ILE A 11 11.24 5.11 6.44
C ILE A 11 10.18 6.11 6.92
N LYS A 12 10.44 7.39 6.68
CA LYS A 12 9.54 8.50 7.03
C LYS A 12 9.10 9.25 5.79
N SER A 13 8.09 10.10 5.95
CA SER A 13 7.65 11.01 4.90
C SER A 13 8.82 11.91 4.43
N GLY A 14 9.02 11.96 3.11
CA GLY A 14 10.09 12.73 2.48
C GLY A 14 11.45 12.03 2.41
N ASP A 15 11.59 10.82 2.96
CA ASP A 15 12.83 10.06 2.84
C ASP A 15 13.12 9.67 1.39
N ASN A 16 14.38 9.73 1.00
CA ASN A 16 14.83 9.28 -0.30
C ASN A 16 15.04 7.76 -0.30
N LEU A 17 14.08 7.04 -0.87
CA LEU A 17 14.12 5.57 -0.93
C LEU A 17 15.31 5.03 -1.70
N VAL A 18 15.73 5.68 -2.79
CA VAL A 18 16.87 5.25 -3.60
C VAL A 18 18.13 5.28 -2.73
N ASN A 19 18.35 6.36 -2.00
CA ASN A 19 19.47 6.46 -1.08
C ASN A 19 19.40 5.43 0.07
N ALA A 20 18.19 5.21 0.61
CA ALA A 20 17.99 4.20 1.65
C ALA A 20 18.31 2.79 1.15
N ILE A 21 17.98 2.46 -0.09
CA ILE A 21 18.33 1.19 -0.72
C ILE A 21 19.84 1.08 -0.94
N LEU A 22 20.45 2.05 -1.61
CA LEU A 22 21.86 2.03 -1.99
C LEU A 22 22.81 2.02 -0.77
N ASN A 23 22.41 2.64 0.33
CA ASN A 23 23.19 2.62 1.57
C ASN A 23 23.16 1.26 2.31
N ASN A 24 22.22 0.38 1.95
CA ASN A 24 21.97 -0.87 2.65
C ASN A 24 22.02 -2.11 1.74
N CYS A 25 22.32 -1.94 0.45
CA CYS A 25 22.40 -3.04 -0.51
C CYS A 25 23.46 -2.75 -1.56
N ASP A 26 24.26 -3.77 -1.87
CA ASP A 26 25.16 -3.78 -3.04
C ASP A 26 24.36 -4.32 -4.25
N LEU A 27 23.62 -3.43 -4.90
CA LEU A 27 22.78 -3.75 -6.05
C LEU A 27 23.64 -4.13 -7.25
N LYS A 28 23.38 -5.30 -7.85
CA LYS A 28 24.11 -5.82 -9.00
C LYS A 28 23.25 -5.74 -10.26
N SER A 29 23.96 -5.69 -11.39
CA SER A 29 23.30 -5.71 -12.70
C SER A 29 22.40 -6.95 -12.84
N GLY A 30 21.16 -6.73 -13.24
CA GLY A 30 20.15 -7.78 -13.42
C GLY A 30 19.37 -8.13 -12.17
N ASP A 31 19.68 -7.55 -10.99
CA ASP A 31 18.88 -7.76 -9.78
C ASP A 31 17.47 -7.19 -9.94
N ILE A 32 16.50 -7.91 -9.40
CA ILE A 32 15.11 -7.44 -9.30
C ILE A 32 14.88 -6.95 -7.87
N LEU A 33 14.48 -5.69 -7.76
CA LEU A 33 14.21 -5.05 -6.49
C LEU A 33 12.71 -5.12 -6.16
N ALA A 34 12.34 -5.82 -5.07
CA ALA A 34 10.99 -5.86 -4.56
C ALA A 34 10.82 -4.91 -3.39
N ILE A 35 9.89 -3.97 -3.50
CA ILE A 35 9.65 -2.92 -2.50
C ILE A 35 8.19 -3.00 -2.04
N SER A 36 7.96 -2.95 -0.72
CA SER A 36 6.60 -2.89 -0.19
C SER A 36 5.91 -1.57 -0.61
N SER A 37 4.68 -1.68 -1.06
CA SER A 37 3.81 -0.54 -1.40
C SER A 37 3.74 0.49 -0.27
N LYS A 38 3.64 0.03 0.98
CA LYS A 38 3.59 0.89 2.17
C LYS A 38 4.85 1.70 2.39
N VAL A 39 6.02 1.14 2.09
CA VAL A 39 7.30 1.86 2.19
C VAL A 39 7.31 3.03 1.22
N ILE A 40 6.84 2.82 0.00
CA ILE A 40 6.74 3.86 -1.02
C ILE A 40 5.72 4.93 -0.61
N ALA A 41 4.51 4.50 -0.23
CA ALA A 41 3.45 5.40 0.21
C ALA A 41 3.88 6.25 1.41
N THR A 42 4.58 5.66 2.38
CA THR A 42 5.12 6.40 3.53
C THR A 42 6.15 7.45 3.10
N ALA A 43 7.10 7.08 2.25
CA ALA A 43 8.11 8.02 1.75
C ALA A 43 7.49 9.18 0.95
N GLN A 44 6.41 8.91 0.21
CA GLN A 44 5.62 9.92 -0.51
C GLN A 44 4.79 10.82 0.40
N GLY A 45 4.74 10.58 1.70
CA GLY A 45 3.87 11.32 2.62
C GLY A 45 2.39 11.02 2.44
N ALA A 46 2.05 9.86 1.87
CA ALA A 46 0.68 9.44 1.62
C ALA A 46 -0.03 8.86 2.87
N ALA A 47 0.58 9.00 4.06
CA ALA A 47 -0.07 8.63 5.29
C ALA A 47 -1.27 9.53 5.59
N ILE A 48 -2.39 8.91 5.91
CA ILE A 48 -3.68 9.56 6.15
C ILE A 48 -3.79 9.88 7.63
N ASN A 49 -3.90 11.16 7.98
CA ASN A 49 -4.18 11.59 9.36
C ASN A 49 -5.68 11.40 9.63
N LEU A 50 -6.01 10.43 10.47
CA LEU A 50 -7.40 10.09 10.80
C LEU A 50 -8.13 11.20 11.56
N SER A 51 -7.41 12.04 12.30
CA SER A 51 -8.01 13.14 13.05
C SER A 51 -8.51 14.30 12.17
N SER A 52 -8.04 14.37 10.92
CA SER A 52 -8.40 15.42 9.96
C SER A 52 -9.48 15.03 8.96
N ILE A 53 -9.99 13.80 9.05
CA ILE A 53 -10.98 13.28 8.09
C ILE A 53 -12.39 13.77 8.47
N GLU A 54 -13.11 14.29 7.49
CA GLU A 54 -14.55 14.57 7.62
C GLU A 54 -15.33 13.25 7.56
N ILE A 55 -16.09 12.95 8.61
CA ILE A 55 -16.75 11.66 8.80
C ILE A 55 -18.18 11.70 8.30
N SER A 56 -18.50 10.90 7.28
CA SER A 56 -19.85 10.73 6.75
C SER A 56 -20.75 9.88 7.65
N ASP A 57 -22.05 9.96 7.43
CA ASP A 57 -23.02 9.11 8.13
C ASP A 57 -22.80 7.63 7.81
N THR A 58 -22.46 7.29 6.58
CA THR A 58 -22.09 5.94 6.17
C THR A 58 -20.91 5.38 6.98
N ALA A 59 -19.86 6.18 7.18
CA ALA A 59 -18.73 5.77 8.00
C ALA A 59 -19.11 5.55 9.47
N ARG A 60 -20.03 6.38 10.01
CA ARG A 60 -20.58 6.22 11.37
C ARG A 60 -21.38 4.93 11.52
N GLU A 61 -22.19 4.58 10.51
CA GLU A 61 -22.96 3.33 10.49
C GLU A 61 -22.03 2.10 10.49
N TYR A 62 -21.01 2.10 9.63
CA TYR A 62 -20.00 1.06 9.64
C TYR A 62 -19.27 0.97 10.98
N ALA A 63 -18.80 2.08 11.50
CA ALA A 63 -18.11 2.15 12.79
C ALA A 63 -18.92 1.52 13.91
N LYS A 64 -20.21 1.84 13.98
CA LYS A 64 -21.14 1.25 14.95
C LYS A 64 -21.34 -0.25 14.74
N LYS A 65 -21.44 -0.71 13.47
CA LYS A 65 -21.61 -2.12 13.13
C LYS A 65 -20.42 -2.96 13.53
N TYR A 66 -19.21 -2.41 13.41
CA TYR A 66 -17.94 -3.12 13.63
C TYR A 66 -17.27 -2.81 14.97
N ASP A 67 -17.84 -1.91 15.76
CA ASP A 67 -17.28 -1.41 17.02
C ASP A 67 -15.83 -0.90 16.84
N ARG A 68 -15.66 0.03 15.90
CA ARG A 68 -14.36 0.61 15.54
C ARG A 68 -14.46 2.11 15.29
N ASP A 69 -13.30 2.74 15.11
CA ASP A 69 -13.16 4.16 14.84
C ASP A 69 -13.84 4.57 13.52
N PRO A 70 -14.80 5.52 13.54
CA PRO A 70 -15.45 6.03 12.34
C PRO A 70 -14.50 6.74 11.36
N ALA A 71 -13.41 7.36 11.85
CA ALA A 71 -12.41 7.99 10.98
C ALA A 71 -11.66 6.95 10.14
N TYR A 72 -11.36 5.79 10.72
CA TYR A 72 -10.75 4.69 9.97
C TYR A 72 -11.70 4.14 8.89
N PHE A 73 -13.00 4.03 9.19
CA PHE A 73 -13.96 3.63 8.16
C PHE A 73 -14.12 4.67 7.06
N GLN A 74 -14.07 5.95 7.39
CA GLN A 74 -14.06 6.98 6.36
C GLN A 74 -12.81 6.88 5.48
N ALA A 75 -11.65 6.60 6.07
CA ALA A 75 -10.43 6.36 5.29
C ALA A 75 -10.60 5.16 4.34
N ILE A 76 -11.23 4.07 4.78
CA ILE A 76 -11.53 2.92 3.90
C ILE A 76 -12.44 3.33 2.73
N LEU A 77 -13.49 4.11 2.99
CA LEU A 77 -14.39 4.58 1.93
C LEU A 77 -13.66 5.45 0.92
N ASN A 78 -12.89 6.43 1.41
CA ASN A 78 -12.11 7.33 0.56
C ASN A 78 -11.08 6.58 -0.28
N GLU A 79 -10.38 5.62 0.31
CA GLU A 79 -9.36 4.83 -0.38
C GLU A 79 -10.00 3.87 -1.40
N THR A 80 -11.16 3.29 -1.08
CA THR A 80 -11.93 2.47 -2.03
C THR A 80 -12.32 3.29 -3.25
N GLU A 81 -12.82 4.52 -3.06
CA GLU A 81 -13.17 5.43 -4.16
C GLU A 81 -11.92 5.84 -4.95
N ARG A 82 -10.83 6.23 -4.28
CA ARG A 82 -9.58 6.63 -4.92
C ARG A 82 -9.01 5.53 -5.83
N LEU A 83 -9.19 4.27 -5.44
CA LEU A 83 -8.71 3.10 -6.18
C LEU A 83 -9.77 2.51 -7.13
N ASN A 84 -10.78 3.29 -7.52
CA ASN A 84 -11.85 2.88 -8.42
C ASN A 84 -12.50 1.56 -8.00
N GLY A 85 -12.67 1.38 -6.70
CA GLY A 85 -13.10 0.12 -6.10
C GLY A 85 -14.53 0.12 -5.60
N ASN A 86 -14.91 -1.04 -5.08
CA ASN A 86 -16.22 -1.28 -4.46
C ASN A 86 -16.07 -2.12 -3.19
N ILE A 87 -16.97 -1.91 -2.23
CA ILE A 87 -17.13 -2.83 -1.12
C ILE A 87 -17.94 -4.03 -1.61
N ILE A 88 -17.35 -5.22 -1.57
CA ILE A 88 -17.97 -6.46 -2.07
C ILE A 88 -18.50 -7.36 -0.94
N ASN A 89 -18.02 -7.16 0.27
CA ASN A 89 -18.55 -7.83 1.45
C ASN A 89 -18.28 -6.98 2.68
N ASP A 90 -19.27 -6.91 3.56
CA ASP A 90 -19.24 -6.21 4.81
C ASP A 90 -19.56 -7.14 6.01
N ASP A 91 -19.03 -8.34 6.01
CA ASP A 91 -19.15 -9.27 7.13
C ASP A 91 -18.50 -8.66 8.40
N LYS A 92 -19.03 -9.01 9.57
CA LYS A 92 -18.58 -8.50 10.90
C LYS A 92 -17.08 -8.63 11.18
N ARG A 93 -16.33 -9.37 10.37
CA ARG A 93 -14.89 -9.63 10.58
C ARG A 93 -13.99 -8.65 9.86
N ALA A 94 -14.37 -8.24 8.64
CA ALA A 94 -13.60 -7.32 7.82
C ALA A 94 -14.46 -6.76 6.69
N ILE A 95 -14.19 -5.52 6.29
CA ILE A 95 -14.67 -4.99 5.02
C ILE A 95 -13.76 -5.53 3.94
N LEU A 96 -14.34 -6.26 2.99
CA LEU A 96 -13.65 -6.72 1.81
C LEU A 96 -13.95 -5.79 0.64
N THR A 97 -12.91 -5.31 0.01
CA THR A 97 -12.99 -4.40 -1.13
C THR A 97 -12.42 -5.05 -2.37
N GLU A 98 -12.99 -4.73 -3.51
CA GLU A 98 -12.45 -4.98 -4.82
C GLU A 98 -11.93 -3.65 -5.36
N LEU A 99 -10.67 -3.60 -5.76
CA LEU A 99 -9.96 -2.38 -6.13
C LEU A 99 -9.44 -2.49 -7.57
N LYS A 100 -9.42 -1.36 -8.26
CA LYS A 100 -8.84 -1.25 -9.60
C LYS A 100 -7.91 -0.04 -9.67
N PRO A 101 -6.73 -0.12 -9.04
CA PRO A 101 -5.77 0.97 -9.07
C PRO A 101 -5.30 1.27 -10.50
N ASP A 102 -4.88 2.50 -10.74
CA ASP A 102 -4.31 2.92 -12.01
C ASP A 102 -3.07 2.05 -12.35
N GLY A 103 -2.94 1.72 -13.62
CA GLY A 103 -1.90 0.82 -14.11
C GLY A 103 -2.28 -0.67 -14.09
N LEU A 104 -3.37 -1.05 -13.46
CA LEU A 104 -3.92 -2.41 -13.57
C LEU A 104 -4.79 -2.52 -14.83
N ASN A 105 -4.24 -3.08 -15.90
CA ASN A 105 -4.91 -3.13 -17.21
C ASN A 105 -6.11 -4.08 -17.21
N GLU A 106 -5.98 -5.24 -16.56
CA GLU A 106 -7.01 -6.27 -16.53
C GLU A 106 -7.28 -6.75 -15.11
N GLY A 107 -8.55 -7.08 -14.85
CA GLY A 107 -8.99 -7.62 -13.57
C GLY A 107 -9.07 -6.59 -12.44
N THR A 108 -9.15 -7.11 -11.23
CA THR A 108 -9.26 -6.34 -9.99
C THR A 108 -8.46 -7.02 -8.89
N LEU A 109 -8.17 -6.28 -7.83
CA LEU A 109 -7.51 -6.76 -6.63
C LEU A 109 -8.49 -6.83 -5.47
N MET A 110 -8.44 -7.89 -4.68
CA MET A 110 -9.20 -7.96 -3.44
C MET A 110 -8.31 -7.63 -2.25
N ALA A 111 -8.74 -6.68 -1.44
CA ALA A 111 -8.05 -6.29 -0.22
C ALA A 111 -9.03 -6.11 0.94
N ALA A 112 -8.62 -6.48 2.14
CA ALA A 112 -9.33 -6.09 3.34
C ALA A 112 -9.09 -4.60 3.61
N SER A 113 -10.16 -3.88 4.00
CA SER A 113 -10.07 -2.47 4.38
C SER A 113 -9.40 -1.57 3.33
N ALA A 114 -9.65 -1.82 2.05
CA ALA A 114 -9.02 -1.13 0.92
C ALA A 114 -7.48 -1.16 0.93
N GLY A 115 -6.87 -2.14 1.59
CA GLY A 115 -5.42 -2.24 1.75
C GLY A 115 -4.83 -1.29 2.80
N LEU A 116 -5.66 -0.54 3.52
CA LEU A 116 -5.21 0.34 4.59
C LEU A 116 -4.64 -0.43 5.77
N ASP A 117 -3.53 0.04 6.28
CA ASP A 117 -2.83 -0.51 7.44
C ASP A 117 -2.48 0.60 8.44
N GLN A 118 -2.56 0.25 9.71
CA GLN A 118 -2.16 1.11 10.84
C GLN A 118 -0.94 0.54 11.58
N SER A 119 -0.39 -0.60 11.10
CA SER A 119 0.80 -1.18 11.69
C SER A 119 2.06 -0.46 11.21
N ASN A 120 3.05 -0.34 12.10
CA ASN A 120 4.35 0.28 11.80
C ASN A 120 4.27 1.74 11.28
N ILE A 121 3.25 2.47 11.68
CA ILE A 121 3.06 3.89 11.40
C ILE A 121 2.73 4.61 12.72
N GLU A 122 2.84 5.94 12.72
CA GLU A 122 2.50 6.78 13.87
C GLU A 122 1.02 6.61 14.27
N ASP A 123 0.75 6.63 15.58
CA ASP A 123 -0.61 6.51 16.10
C ASP A 123 -1.53 7.60 15.53
N GLY A 124 -2.76 7.24 15.19
CA GLY A 124 -3.71 8.15 14.55
C GLY A 124 -3.56 8.31 13.04
N TYR A 125 -2.64 7.56 12.43
CA TYR A 125 -2.47 7.52 10.99
C TYR A 125 -2.83 6.14 10.42
N ALA A 126 -3.14 6.13 9.12
CA ALA A 126 -3.24 4.93 8.30
C ALA A 126 -2.44 5.12 7.00
N VAL A 127 -1.91 4.06 6.44
CA VAL A 127 -1.22 4.10 5.16
C VAL A 127 -1.85 3.09 4.21
N GLY A 128 -2.12 3.52 3.01
CA GLY A 128 -2.64 2.69 1.92
C GLY A 128 -1.61 2.46 0.82
N TRP A 129 -2.10 2.45 -0.40
CA TRP A 129 -1.29 2.27 -1.59
C TRP A 129 -0.58 3.57 -1.98
N PRO A 130 0.53 3.50 -2.73
CA PRO A 130 1.16 4.68 -3.32
C PRO A 130 0.17 5.51 -4.13
N ILE A 131 0.43 6.81 -4.25
CA ILE A 131 -0.43 7.72 -5.01
C ILE A 131 -0.53 7.26 -6.47
N ASP A 132 0.61 6.92 -7.08
CA ASP A 132 0.73 6.34 -8.42
C ASP A 132 1.80 5.25 -8.40
N THR A 133 1.36 4.00 -8.46
CA THR A 133 2.24 2.83 -8.36
C THR A 133 3.15 2.70 -9.58
N VAL A 134 2.63 3.00 -10.78
CA VAL A 134 3.38 2.87 -12.04
C VAL A 134 4.46 3.93 -12.15
N SER A 135 4.11 5.19 -11.88
CA SER A 135 5.08 6.29 -11.85
C SER A 135 6.14 6.05 -10.79
N SER A 136 5.76 5.61 -9.59
CA SER A 136 6.69 5.29 -8.51
C SER A 136 7.72 4.23 -8.92
N ALA A 137 7.27 3.15 -9.56
CA ALA A 137 8.17 2.11 -10.05
C ALA A 137 9.14 2.67 -11.13
N SER A 138 8.61 3.47 -12.06
CA SER A 138 9.39 4.07 -13.15
C SER A 138 10.43 5.07 -12.64
N GLU A 139 10.08 5.88 -11.66
CA GLU A 139 11.00 6.85 -11.03
C GLU A 139 12.14 6.15 -10.31
N ILE A 140 11.83 5.12 -9.49
CA ILE A 140 12.84 4.32 -8.78
C ILE A 140 13.74 3.60 -9.78
N PHE A 141 13.17 2.99 -10.82
CA PHE A 141 13.94 2.32 -11.87
C PHE A 141 14.89 3.29 -12.58
N SER A 142 14.39 4.48 -12.93
CA SER A 142 15.17 5.51 -13.60
C SER A 142 16.32 6.04 -12.72
N ALA A 143 16.06 6.22 -11.43
CA ALA A 143 17.06 6.66 -10.47
C ALA A 143 18.16 5.61 -10.22
N LEU A 144 17.84 4.33 -10.40
CA LEU A 144 18.78 3.21 -10.25
C LEU A 144 19.43 2.78 -11.59
N LYS A 145 19.19 3.51 -12.68
CA LYS A 145 19.62 3.12 -14.03
C LYS A 145 21.12 2.82 -14.15
N GLU A 146 21.97 3.52 -13.42
CA GLU A 146 23.43 3.31 -13.43
C GLU A 146 23.83 1.92 -12.89
N TYR A 147 23.00 1.33 -12.05
CA TYR A 147 23.19 -0.01 -11.48
C TYR A 147 22.59 -1.11 -12.38
N THR A 148 21.97 -0.74 -13.51
CA THR A 148 21.36 -1.66 -14.48
C THR A 148 20.46 -2.72 -13.82
N PRO A 149 19.46 -2.34 -13.00
CA PRO A 149 18.57 -3.31 -12.37
C PRO A 149 17.77 -4.10 -13.44
N GLY A 150 17.45 -5.35 -13.16
CA GLY A 150 16.61 -6.17 -14.00
C GLY A 150 15.12 -5.79 -13.94
N GLY A 151 14.70 -5.15 -12.84
CA GLY A 151 13.33 -4.66 -12.68
C GLY A 151 13.04 -4.16 -11.28
N ILE A 152 11.92 -3.45 -11.17
CA ILE A 152 11.32 -3.03 -9.90
C ILE A 152 9.96 -3.70 -9.75
N LEU A 153 9.71 -4.30 -8.59
CA LEU A 153 8.41 -4.84 -8.20
C LEU A 153 7.90 -4.06 -6.99
N ILE A 154 6.71 -3.48 -7.11
CA ILE A 154 5.99 -2.94 -5.96
C ILE A 154 5.04 -4.03 -5.50
N THR A 155 5.17 -4.45 -4.25
CA THR A 155 4.44 -5.60 -3.73
C THR A 155 3.52 -5.19 -2.59
N ASP A 156 2.33 -5.77 -2.55
CA ASP A 156 1.43 -5.68 -1.42
C ASP A 156 0.78 -7.03 -1.14
N SER A 157 0.08 -7.10 -0.01
CA SER A 157 -0.70 -8.26 0.39
C SER A 157 -2.10 -8.17 -0.19
N CYS A 158 -2.53 -9.18 -0.92
CA CYS A 158 -3.89 -9.25 -1.46
C CYS A 158 -4.58 -10.58 -1.14
N LEU A 159 -5.90 -10.58 -1.25
CA LEU A 159 -6.73 -11.78 -1.13
C LEU A 159 -7.07 -12.30 -2.53
N ARG A 160 -7.14 -13.61 -2.69
CA ARG A 160 -7.57 -14.25 -3.93
C ARG A 160 -8.66 -15.28 -3.68
N PRO A 161 -9.70 -15.34 -4.52
CA PRO A 161 -10.70 -16.40 -4.42
C PRO A 161 -10.05 -17.79 -4.44
N ARG A 162 -10.59 -18.71 -3.63
CA ARG A 162 -10.14 -20.10 -3.54
C ARG A 162 -8.70 -20.30 -3.05
N ARG A 163 -8.06 -19.28 -2.52
CA ARG A 163 -6.77 -19.40 -1.85
C ARG A 163 -6.92 -19.18 -0.36
N LEU A 164 -6.29 -20.04 0.44
CA LEU A 164 -6.18 -19.81 1.88
C LEU A 164 -5.01 -18.85 2.15
N GLY A 165 -5.29 -17.84 2.96
CA GLY A 165 -4.30 -16.83 3.35
C GLY A 165 -4.14 -15.68 2.36
N VAL A 166 -3.17 -14.84 2.64
CA VAL A 166 -2.82 -13.65 1.88
C VAL A 166 -1.69 -13.98 0.91
N THR A 167 -1.71 -13.40 -0.27
CA THR A 167 -0.64 -13.55 -1.27
C THR A 167 -0.02 -12.20 -1.53
N ALA A 168 1.29 -12.15 -1.78
CA ALA A 168 1.93 -10.98 -2.36
C ALA A 168 1.55 -10.82 -3.84
N GLN A 169 1.41 -9.59 -4.26
CA GLN A 169 1.13 -9.22 -5.64
C GLN A 169 2.00 -8.04 -6.05
#